data_33828a9159e15f040f653e9d3d9f889a
#
_entry.id   33828a9159e15f040f653e9d3d9f889a
#
_cell.length_a   1.000
_cell.length_b   1.000
_cell.length_c   1.000
_cell.angle_alpha   90.00
_cell.angle_beta   90.00
_cell.angle_gamma   90.00
#
_symmetry.space_group_name_H-M   'P 1'
#
loop_
_entity.id
_entity.type
_entity.pdbx_description
1 polymer ?
#
loop_
_entity_poly.entity_id
_entity_poly.type
_entity_poly.pdbx_seq_one_letter_code
_entity_poly.pdbx_strand_id
1 'polypeptide(L)'
;EVLEMEEAPFTRATYINQARVHMGYHYPRSLSTAMKSAGYFKRFTEDYSFCLHTAFQQIYATSAHFSWTDAAEFLKFCRDGGIPCKALPVEEYFQPGLCDGAFLTEEYTYDAHILRDHLMEEIAKYPGVKLHFGRQITEIVKQSDCYEITALHEGHREVYRAPFVLNATYASVNQVL
;
A
#
# COMPACT_ATOMS: atom_id res chain seq x y z
N GLU A 1 11.39 20.24 2.79
CA GLU A 1 10.07 20.57 2.26
C GLU A 1 9.41 19.29 1.72
N VAL A 2 8.12 19.09 1.98
CA VAL A 2 7.27 18.05 1.39
C VAL A 2 6.11 18.75 0.71
N LEU A 3 5.92 18.50 -0.58
CA LEU A 3 4.84 19.10 -1.37
C LEU A 3 3.80 18.03 -1.64
N GLU A 4 2.56 18.27 -1.25
CA GLU A 4 1.41 17.40 -1.44
C GLU A 4 0.32 18.13 -2.25
N MET A 5 -0.20 17.46 -3.26
CA MET A 5 -1.21 18.03 -4.14
C MET A 5 -2.56 18.20 -3.43
N GLU A 6 -2.92 17.27 -2.58
CA GLU A 6 -4.19 17.30 -1.86
C GLU A 6 -4.12 18.23 -0.63
N GLU A 7 -5.28 18.61 -0.11
CA GLU A 7 -5.39 19.48 1.08
C GLU A 7 -5.05 18.75 2.39
N ALA A 8 -4.92 17.43 2.34
CA ALA A 8 -4.57 16.59 3.49
C ALA A 8 -3.85 15.31 3.03
N PRO A 9 -3.00 14.70 3.88
CA PRO A 9 -2.37 13.44 3.57
C PRO A 9 -3.36 12.28 3.66
N PHE A 10 -3.04 11.16 3.00
CA PHE A 10 -3.82 9.90 3.03
C PHE A 10 -5.22 9.97 2.40
N THR A 11 -5.49 10.95 1.57
CA THR A 11 -6.81 11.11 0.93
C THR A 11 -6.98 10.30 -0.34
N ARG A 12 -5.89 9.67 -0.83
CA ARG A 12 -5.89 8.87 -2.07
C ARG A 12 -5.63 7.39 -1.82
N ALA A 13 -4.63 6.82 -2.46
CA ALA A 13 -4.38 5.38 -2.52
C ALA A 13 -4.38 4.72 -1.13
N THR A 14 -3.77 5.32 -0.13
CA THR A 14 -3.69 4.76 1.21
C THR A 14 -5.06 4.62 1.89
N TYR A 15 -5.99 5.54 1.62
CA TYR A 15 -7.35 5.51 2.17
C TYR A 15 -8.34 4.74 1.31
N ILE A 16 -8.25 4.90 -0.04
CA ILE A 16 -9.22 4.33 -0.98
C ILE A 16 -8.99 2.83 -1.17
N ASN A 17 -7.77 2.35 -1.03
CA ASN A 17 -7.42 0.94 -1.15
C ASN A 17 -8.04 0.10 -0.01
N GLN A 18 -7.89 -1.21 -0.11
CA GLN A 18 -8.45 -2.16 0.84
C GLN A 18 -7.91 -2.04 2.28
N ALA A 19 -6.96 -1.14 2.54
CA ALA A 19 -6.30 -0.95 3.84
C ALA A 19 -5.78 -2.25 4.45
N ARG A 20 -5.21 -3.13 3.64
CA ARG A 20 -4.71 -4.43 4.07
C ARG A 20 -3.21 -4.44 4.30
N VAL A 21 -2.82 -5.14 5.34
CA VAL A 21 -1.43 -5.55 5.55
C VAL A 21 -1.27 -6.91 4.88
N HIS A 22 -0.64 -6.93 3.72
CA HIS A 22 -0.55 -8.11 2.86
C HIS A 22 0.53 -9.09 3.31
N MET A 23 0.15 -10.37 3.46
CA MET A 23 1.08 -11.49 3.65
C MET A 23 1.60 -12.07 2.31
N GLY A 24 1.06 -11.62 1.18
CA GLY A 24 1.52 -12.03 -0.15
C GLY A 24 0.59 -12.94 -0.93
N TYR A 25 -0.58 -13.30 -0.42
CA TYR A 25 -1.55 -14.21 -1.08
C TYR A 25 -2.02 -13.75 -2.46
N HIS A 26 -1.98 -12.45 -2.74
CA HIS A 26 -2.33 -11.88 -4.05
C HIS A 26 -1.34 -12.19 -5.16
N TYR A 27 -0.18 -12.79 -4.83
CA TYR A 27 0.90 -12.99 -5.80
C TYR A 27 1.21 -14.47 -6.04
N PRO A 28 0.22 -15.37 -6.30
CA PRO A 28 0.48 -16.81 -6.44
C PRO A 28 1.41 -17.15 -7.62
N ARG A 29 1.55 -16.22 -8.58
CA ARG A 29 2.44 -16.37 -9.76
C ARG A 29 3.81 -15.70 -9.58
N SER A 30 4.09 -15.11 -8.42
CA SER A 30 5.37 -14.43 -8.13
C SER A 30 5.80 -14.68 -6.70
N LEU A 31 6.42 -15.84 -6.46
CA LEU A 31 6.89 -16.24 -5.13
C LEU A 31 7.82 -15.20 -4.50
N SER A 32 8.70 -14.59 -5.30
CA SER A 32 9.63 -13.56 -4.81
C SER A 32 8.90 -12.30 -4.30
N THR A 33 7.81 -11.90 -4.96
CA THR A 33 6.98 -10.77 -4.52
C THR A 33 6.21 -11.13 -3.25
N ALA A 34 5.65 -12.34 -3.20
CA ALA A 34 4.94 -12.84 -2.03
C ALA A 34 5.84 -12.90 -0.80
N MET A 35 7.05 -13.44 -0.94
CA MET A 35 8.03 -13.52 0.17
C MET A 35 8.48 -12.13 0.66
N LYS A 36 8.63 -11.14 -0.23
CA LYS A 36 8.90 -9.76 0.18
C LYS A 36 7.73 -9.19 0.99
N SER A 37 6.51 -9.41 0.53
CA SER A 37 5.30 -8.97 1.23
C SER A 37 5.21 -9.60 2.62
N ALA A 38 5.40 -10.92 2.73
CA ALA A 38 5.44 -11.65 4.00
C ALA A 38 6.53 -11.13 4.96
N GLY A 39 7.71 -10.81 4.43
CA GLY A 39 8.79 -10.21 5.23
C GLY A 39 8.43 -8.84 5.80
N TYR A 40 7.73 -8.01 5.05
CA TYR A 40 7.27 -6.70 5.54
C TYR A 40 6.03 -6.80 6.45
N PHE A 41 5.22 -7.84 6.33
CA PHE A 41 4.04 -8.03 7.16
C PHE A 41 4.38 -8.02 8.65
N LYS A 42 5.36 -8.81 9.06
CA LYS A 42 5.80 -8.87 10.46
C LYS A 42 6.26 -7.50 10.96
N ARG A 43 7.13 -6.83 10.20
CA ARG A 43 7.62 -5.52 10.56
C ARG A 43 6.50 -4.48 10.68
N PHE A 44 5.59 -4.43 9.72
CA PHE A 44 4.47 -3.50 9.77
C PHE A 44 3.56 -3.76 10.96
N THR A 45 3.28 -5.03 11.27
CA THR A 45 2.44 -5.40 12.41
C THR A 45 3.09 -5.09 13.76
N GLU A 46 4.42 -5.15 13.85
CA GLU A 46 5.17 -4.74 15.04
C GLU A 46 5.20 -3.21 15.18
N ASP A 47 5.55 -2.48 14.11
CA ASP A 47 5.74 -1.03 14.13
C ASP A 47 4.41 -0.26 14.28
N TYR A 48 3.30 -0.79 13.72
CA TYR A 48 2.01 -0.10 13.61
C TYR A 48 0.84 -0.88 14.23
N SER A 49 1.10 -1.70 15.25
CA SER A 49 0.08 -2.53 15.93
C SER A 49 -1.12 -1.71 16.44
N PHE A 50 -0.91 -0.44 16.82
CA PHE A 50 -1.92 0.44 17.37
C PHE A 50 -3.05 0.81 16.38
N CYS A 51 -2.82 0.69 15.07
CA CYS A 51 -3.82 0.97 14.05
C CYS A 51 -4.38 -0.28 13.37
N LEU A 52 -3.97 -1.48 13.81
CA LEU A 52 -4.39 -2.74 13.19
C LEU A 52 -5.71 -3.24 13.76
N HIS A 53 -6.53 -3.78 12.86
CA HIS A 53 -7.68 -4.59 13.19
C HIS A 53 -7.41 -6.04 12.77
N THR A 54 -7.34 -6.93 13.76
CA THR A 54 -6.93 -8.35 13.60
C THR A 54 -8.04 -9.34 13.97
N ALA A 55 -9.16 -8.86 14.55
CA ALA A 55 -10.22 -9.69 15.11
C ALA A 55 -11.26 -10.11 14.07
N PHE A 56 -10.80 -10.65 12.92
CA PHE A 56 -11.67 -11.21 11.89
C PHE A 56 -10.97 -12.35 11.15
N GLN A 57 -11.75 -13.16 10.42
CA GLN A 57 -11.23 -14.20 9.54
C GLN A 57 -11.09 -13.66 8.12
N GLN A 58 -9.90 -13.82 7.57
CA GLN A 58 -9.64 -13.52 6.16
C GLN A 58 -9.72 -14.82 5.35
N ILE A 59 -10.66 -14.88 4.42
CA ILE A 59 -10.86 -16.05 3.57
C ILE A 59 -10.52 -15.68 2.12
N TYR A 60 -9.58 -16.40 1.55
CA TYR A 60 -9.28 -16.38 0.12
C TYR A 60 -10.01 -17.51 -0.58
N ALA A 61 -10.36 -17.28 -1.83
CA ALA A 61 -10.91 -18.31 -2.69
C ALA A 61 -10.24 -18.29 -4.06
N THR A 62 -10.07 -19.48 -4.63
CA THR A 62 -9.72 -19.65 -6.04
C THR A 62 -10.98 -19.88 -6.85
N SER A 63 -11.08 -19.24 -8.03
CA SER A 63 -12.26 -19.36 -8.88
C SER A 63 -12.26 -20.71 -9.58
N ALA A 64 -13.42 -21.38 -9.63
CA ALA A 64 -13.61 -22.60 -10.40
C ALA A 64 -13.51 -22.37 -11.92
N HIS A 65 -13.61 -21.10 -12.38
CA HIS A 65 -13.61 -20.75 -13.77
C HIS A 65 -12.65 -19.58 -14.07
N PHE A 66 -11.95 -19.67 -15.20
CA PHE A 66 -11.07 -18.60 -15.70
C PHE A 66 -9.97 -18.14 -14.74
N SER A 67 -9.60 -18.98 -13.76
CA SER A 67 -8.47 -18.71 -12.88
C SER A 67 -7.16 -19.22 -13.49
N TRP A 68 -6.09 -18.46 -13.28
CA TRP A 68 -4.73 -18.85 -13.65
C TRP A 68 -4.05 -19.65 -12.54
N THR A 69 -4.71 -19.80 -11.41
CA THR A 69 -4.23 -20.53 -10.24
C THR A 69 -5.41 -21.30 -9.65
N ASP A 70 -5.34 -22.59 -9.60
CA ASP A 70 -6.32 -23.46 -8.97
C ASP A 70 -6.03 -23.65 -7.48
N ALA A 71 -6.92 -24.37 -6.79
CA ALA A 71 -6.81 -24.65 -5.36
C ALA A 71 -5.51 -25.38 -4.98
N ALA A 72 -5.09 -26.34 -5.79
CA ALA A 72 -3.88 -27.13 -5.52
C ALA A 72 -2.61 -26.30 -5.70
N GLU A 73 -2.57 -25.49 -6.76
CA GLU A 73 -1.47 -24.55 -7.05
C GLU A 73 -1.37 -23.47 -5.96
N PHE A 74 -2.50 -22.94 -5.49
CA PHE A 74 -2.51 -21.95 -4.40
C PHE A 74 -1.98 -22.54 -3.10
N LEU A 75 -2.40 -23.74 -2.73
CA LEU A 75 -1.86 -24.44 -1.54
C LEU A 75 -0.37 -24.73 -1.69
N LYS A 76 0.06 -25.16 -2.87
CA LYS A 76 1.49 -25.38 -3.16
C LYS A 76 2.28 -24.09 -2.99
N PHE A 77 1.80 -23.00 -3.59
CA PHE A 77 2.41 -21.68 -3.48
C PHE A 77 2.56 -21.22 -2.01
N CYS A 78 1.51 -21.37 -1.19
CA CYS A 78 1.58 -21.02 0.22
C CYS A 78 2.62 -21.85 0.99
N ARG A 79 2.70 -23.16 0.71
CA ARG A 79 3.73 -24.04 1.30
C ARG A 79 5.14 -23.65 0.89
N ASP A 80 5.34 -23.43 -0.41
CA ASP A 80 6.65 -23.06 -0.97
C ASP A 80 7.15 -21.70 -0.44
N GLY A 81 6.22 -20.77 -0.18
CA GLY A 81 6.50 -19.46 0.40
C GLY A 81 6.55 -19.41 1.93
N GLY A 82 6.24 -20.50 2.62
CA GLY A 82 6.11 -20.52 4.07
C GLY A 82 5.01 -19.59 4.61
N ILE A 83 3.97 -19.36 3.79
CA ILE A 83 2.87 -18.44 4.13
C ILE A 83 1.73 -19.25 4.77
N PRO A 84 1.22 -18.87 5.97
CA PRO A 84 0.15 -19.58 6.66
C PRO A 84 -1.11 -19.72 5.78
N CYS A 85 -1.59 -20.94 5.61
CA CYS A 85 -2.78 -21.21 4.81
C CYS A 85 -3.45 -22.51 5.26
N LYS A 86 -4.77 -22.47 5.50
CA LYS A 86 -5.56 -23.64 5.87
C LYS A 86 -6.74 -23.77 4.93
N ALA A 87 -6.86 -24.92 4.26
CA ALA A 87 -8.03 -25.21 3.42
C ALA A 87 -9.31 -25.31 4.27
N LEU A 88 -10.39 -24.78 3.74
CA LEU A 88 -11.73 -24.77 4.31
C LEU A 88 -12.73 -25.42 3.33
N PRO A 89 -13.87 -25.93 3.82
CA PRO A 89 -14.96 -26.35 2.95
C PRO A 89 -15.52 -25.15 2.15
N VAL A 90 -15.54 -25.27 0.83
CA VAL A 90 -16.00 -24.18 -0.06
C VAL A 90 -17.45 -23.82 0.22
N GLU A 91 -18.29 -24.81 0.44
CA GLU A 91 -19.74 -24.68 0.59
C GLU A 91 -20.18 -23.93 1.85
N GLU A 92 -19.28 -23.80 2.84
CA GLU A 92 -19.56 -23.01 4.04
C GLU A 92 -19.47 -21.49 3.80
N TYR A 93 -18.77 -21.07 2.74
CA TYR A 93 -18.44 -19.67 2.50
C TYR A 93 -18.89 -19.16 1.15
N PHE A 94 -19.00 -20.03 0.15
CA PHE A 94 -19.28 -19.66 -1.24
C PHE A 94 -20.37 -20.56 -1.85
N GLN A 95 -21.08 -20.01 -2.83
CA GLN A 95 -22.07 -20.77 -3.58
C GLN A 95 -21.39 -21.91 -4.38
N PRO A 96 -22.04 -23.08 -4.47
CA PRO A 96 -21.52 -24.22 -5.22
C PRO A 96 -21.16 -23.87 -6.65
N GLY A 97 -20.00 -24.33 -7.11
CA GLY A 97 -19.52 -24.17 -8.48
C GLY A 97 -18.85 -22.83 -8.80
N LEU A 98 -18.79 -21.87 -7.88
CA LEU A 98 -18.09 -20.60 -8.09
C LEU A 98 -16.60 -20.70 -7.77
N CYS A 99 -16.22 -21.46 -6.75
CA CYS A 99 -14.86 -21.62 -6.30
C CYS A 99 -14.45 -23.09 -6.27
N ASP A 100 -13.19 -23.37 -6.58
CA ASP A 100 -12.58 -24.70 -6.45
C ASP A 100 -11.78 -24.86 -5.15
N GLY A 101 -11.53 -23.74 -4.42
CA GLY A 101 -10.90 -23.75 -3.11
C GLY A 101 -11.28 -22.55 -2.26
N ALA A 102 -11.33 -22.77 -0.93
CA ALA A 102 -11.48 -21.73 0.09
C ALA A 102 -10.37 -21.93 1.13
N PHE A 103 -9.78 -20.84 1.59
CA PHE A 103 -8.58 -20.87 2.43
C PHE A 103 -8.66 -19.82 3.53
N LEU A 104 -8.50 -20.25 4.78
CA LEU A 104 -8.22 -19.34 5.88
C LEU A 104 -6.78 -18.87 5.78
N THR A 105 -6.60 -17.56 5.74
CA THR A 105 -5.33 -16.87 5.57
C THR A 105 -5.09 -15.88 6.70
N GLU A 106 -3.87 -15.39 6.82
CA GLU A 106 -3.48 -14.42 7.83
C GLU A 106 -3.16 -13.08 7.16
N GLU A 107 -4.15 -12.22 7.09
CA GLU A 107 -3.98 -10.80 6.72
C GLU A 107 -4.77 -9.93 7.68
N TYR A 108 -4.26 -8.71 7.91
CA TYR A 108 -4.91 -7.74 8.78
C TYR A 108 -5.37 -6.53 7.97
N THR A 109 -6.20 -5.72 8.57
CA THR A 109 -6.53 -4.40 8.04
C THR A 109 -6.03 -3.33 9.01
N TYR A 110 -5.78 -2.13 8.49
CA TYR A 110 -5.37 -0.99 9.30
C TYR A 110 -6.36 0.15 9.15
N ASP A 111 -6.49 0.97 10.19
CA ASP A 111 -7.19 2.23 10.13
C ASP A 111 -6.24 3.32 9.58
N ALA A 112 -6.55 3.79 8.36
CA ALA A 112 -5.72 4.79 7.68
C ALA A 112 -5.75 6.16 8.37
N HIS A 113 -6.82 6.49 9.10
CA HIS A 113 -6.90 7.74 9.85
C HIS A 113 -6.01 7.70 11.09
N ILE A 114 -6.06 6.61 11.86
CA ILE A 114 -5.20 6.41 13.03
C ILE A 114 -3.72 6.42 12.60
N LEU A 115 -3.40 5.73 11.49
CA LEU A 115 -2.03 5.70 10.96
C LEU A 115 -1.58 7.10 10.51
N ARG A 116 -2.44 7.84 9.80
CA ARG A 116 -2.17 9.22 9.37
C ARG A 116 -1.88 10.11 10.56
N ASP A 117 -2.76 10.11 11.56
CA ASP A 117 -2.68 11.00 12.71
C ASP A 117 -1.39 10.74 13.49
N HIS A 118 -1.04 9.48 13.72
CA HIS A 118 0.25 9.09 14.30
C HIS A 118 1.45 9.62 13.49
N LEU A 119 1.46 9.43 12.18
CA LEU A 119 2.58 9.89 11.34
C LEU A 119 2.67 11.42 11.31
N MET A 120 1.54 12.13 11.35
CA MET A 120 1.52 13.59 11.44
C MET A 120 2.08 14.08 12.79
N GLU A 121 1.75 13.42 13.90
CA GLU A 121 2.33 13.69 15.20
C GLU A 121 3.85 13.44 15.22
N GLU A 122 4.29 12.33 14.60
CA GLU A 122 5.73 12.03 14.50
C GLU A 122 6.48 13.10 13.69
N ILE A 123 5.94 13.53 12.53
CA ILE A 123 6.54 14.58 11.71
C ILE A 123 6.61 15.91 12.45
N ALA A 124 5.59 16.24 13.25
CA ALA A 124 5.57 17.49 14.03
C ALA A 124 6.71 17.61 15.06
N LYS A 125 7.34 16.50 15.44
CA LYS A 125 8.53 16.50 16.32
C LYS A 125 9.79 17.03 15.62
N TYR A 126 9.75 17.18 14.28
CA TYR A 126 10.88 17.62 13.48
C TYR A 126 10.65 19.02 12.89
N PRO A 127 11.01 20.11 13.60
CA PRO A 127 10.70 21.48 13.18
C PRO A 127 11.37 21.89 11.85
N GLY A 128 12.36 21.12 11.40
CA GLY A 128 12.99 21.30 10.08
C GLY A 128 12.17 20.75 8.91
N VAL A 129 11.15 19.93 9.17
CA VAL A 129 10.25 19.39 8.14
C VAL A 129 9.07 20.33 7.95
N LYS A 130 8.86 20.79 6.71
CA LYS A 130 7.71 21.63 6.35
C LYS A 130 6.84 20.88 5.35
N LEU A 131 5.56 20.78 5.67
CA LEU A 131 4.53 20.19 4.83
C LEU A 131 3.73 21.30 4.14
N HIS A 132 3.60 21.21 2.83
CA HIS A 132 2.85 22.14 2.01
C HIS A 132 1.75 21.36 1.27
N PHE A 133 0.52 21.55 1.70
CA PHE A 133 -0.66 20.96 1.08
C PHE A 133 -1.23 21.84 -0.03
N GLY A 134 -2.03 21.27 -0.92
CA GLY A 134 -2.61 21.97 -2.07
C GLY A 134 -1.56 22.42 -3.11
N ARG A 135 -0.40 21.76 -3.18
CA ARG A 135 0.70 22.12 -4.11
C ARG A 135 0.81 21.11 -5.23
N GLN A 136 0.20 21.45 -6.35
CA GLN A 136 0.30 20.63 -7.56
C GLN A 136 1.62 20.93 -8.28
N ILE A 137 2.55 19.97 -8.27
CA ILE A 137 3.79 20.08 -9.03
C ILE A 137 3.48 20.02 -10.52
N THR A 138 3.96 21.02 -11.27
CA THR A 138 3.75 21.14 -12.72
C THR A 138 5.02 20.92 -13.52
N GLU A 139 6.19 21.16 -12.92
CA GLU A 139 7.47 21.05 -13.60
C GLU A 139 8.60 20.81 -12.62
N ILE A 140 9.58 19.98 -13.02
CA ILE A 140 10.86 19.82 -12.31
C ILE A 140 11.98 19.98 -13.33
N VAL A 141 12.83 20.97 -13.14
CA VAL A 141 13.97 21.27 -14.03
C VAL A 141 15.27 21.07 -13.29
N LYS A 142 16.15 20.23 -13.84
CA LYS A 142 17.51 20.08 -13.30
C LYS A 142 18.38 21.26 -13.75
N GLN A 143 18.92 21.96 -12.80
CA GLN A 143 19.96 22.99 -12.99
C GLN A 143 21.35 22.40 -12.75
N SER A 144 22.40 23.23 -12.80
CA SER A 144 23.80 22.79 -12.60
C SER A 144 24.03 22.13 -11.24
N ASP A 145 23.46 22.68 -10.18
CA ASP A 145 23.73 22.33 -8.78
C ASP A 145 22.48 22.04 -7.95
N CYS A 146 21.30 22.21 -8.54
CA CYS A 146 20.02 21.98 -7.85
C CYS A 146 18.90 21.56 -8.84
N TYR A 147 17.77 21.24 -8.29
CA TYR A 147 16.49 21.13 -9.01
C TYR A 147 15.64 22.34 -8.70
N GLU A 148 14.99 22.88 -9.72
CA GLU A 148 13.94 23.88 -9.60
C GLU A 148 12.59 23.20 -9.81
N ILE A 149 11.73 23.30 -8.82
CA ILE A 149 10.41 22.66 -8.77
C ILE A 149 9.35 23.76 -8.84
N THR A 150 8.53 23.74 -9.86
CA THR A 150 7.38 24.62 -9.99
C THR A 150 6.12 23.91 -9.49
N ALA A 151 5.39 24.57 -8.61
CA ALA A 151 4.09 24.12 -8.14
C ALA A 151 3.03 25.19 -8.30
N LEU A 152 1.78 24.78 -8.45
CA LEU A 152 0.61 25.65 -8.42
C LEU A 152 -0.11 25.48 -7.07
N HIS A 153 -0.44 26.60 -6.44
CA HIS A 153 -1.27 26.69 -5.26
C HIS A 153 -2.29 27.80 -5.41
N GLU A 154 -3.57 27.47 -5.35
CA GLU A 154 -4.69 28.42 -5.56
C GLU A 154 -4.54 29.30 -6.84
N GLY A 155 -4.02 28.68 -7.91
CA GLY A 155 -3.76 29.36 -9.18
C GLY A 155 -2.48 30.21 -9.23
N HIS A 156 -1.74 30.31 -8.14
CA HIS A 156 -0.46 31.03 -8.08
C HIS A 156 0.71 30.07 -8.28
N ARG A 157 1.73 30.54 -9.00
CA ARG A 157 2.97 29.80 -9.21
C ARG A 157 3.91 29.99 -8.02
N GLU A 158 4.34 28.89 -7.42
CA GLU A 158 5.40 28.83 -6.40
C GLU A 158 6.62 28.09 -6.97
N VAL A 159 7.82 28.51 -6.59
CA VAL A 159 9.08 27.90 -7.06
C VAL A 159 9.91 27.48 -5.84
N TYR A 160 10.29 26.22 -5.82
CA TYR A 160 11.16 25.63 -4.80
C TYR A 160 12.50 25.23 -5.42
N ARG A 161 13.58 25.28 -4.63
CA ARG A 161 14.90 24.82 -5.05
C ARG A 161 15.48 23.85 -4.04
N ALA A 162 16.02 22.73 -4.52
CA ALA A 162 16.62 21.71 -3.67
C ALA A 162 17.77 21.00 -4.41
N PRO A 163 18.85 20.63 -3.72
CA PRO A 163 19.93 19.85 -4.33
C PRO A 163 19.54 18.41 -4.62
N PHE A 164 18.45 17.93 -4.00
CA PHE A 164 17.92 16.59 -4.15
C PHE A 164 16.39 16.60 -4.17
N VAL A 165 15.78 15.76 -5.02
CA VAL A 165 14.33 15.56 -5.10
C VAL A 165 14.00 14.08 -4.98
N LEU A 166 13.12 13.73 -4.06
CA LEU A 166 12.51 12.43 -3.97
C LEU A 166 11.09 12.49 -4.58
N ASN A 167 10.91 11.82 -5.72
CA ASN A 167 9.60 11.69 -6.34
C ASN A 167 8.85 10.51 -5.69
N ALA A 168 7.83 10.82 -4.89
CA ALA A 168 6.98 9.86 -4.20
C ALA A 168 5.51 9.95 -4.66
N THR A 169 5.27 10.40 -5.89
CA THR A 169 3.93 10.71 -6.43
C THR A 169 3.13 9.49 -6.89
N TYR A 170 3.59 8.27 -6.59
CA TYR A 170 2.91 6.99 -6.86
C TYR A 170 2.47 6.87 -8.34
N ALA A 171 1.16 6.90 -8.64
CA ALA A 171 0.65 6.75 -9.99
C ALA A 171 1.01 7.92 -10.93
N SER A 172 1.40 9.07 -10.37
CA SER A 172 1.78 10.27 -11.12
C SER A 172 3.30 10.41 -11.31
N VAL A 173 4.09 9.38 -10.97
CA VAL A 173 5.56 9.44 -11.03
C VAL A 173 6.10 9.89 -12.39
N ASN A 174 5.45 9.52 -13.50
CA ASN A 174 5.84 9.89 -14.86
C ASN A 174 5.22 11.21 -15.36
N GLN A 175 4.40 11.88 -14.55
CA GLN A 175 3.72 13.13 -14.94
C GLN A 175 4.47 14.38 -14.48
N VAL A 176 5.42 14.22 -13.57
CA VAL A 176 6.16 15.32 -12.94
C VAL A 176 7.67 15.28 -13.24
N LEU A 177 8.07 14.48 -14.23
CA LEU A 177 9.46 14.35 -14.70
C LEU A 177 9.65 15.07 -16.02
#